data_8db79ba5736e24716c8046fb262d9681
#
_entry.id   8db79ba5736e24716c8046fb262d9681
#
_cell.length_a   1.000
_cell.length_b   1.000
_cell.length_c   1.000
_cell.angle_alpha   90.00
_cell.angle_beta   90.00
_cell.angle_gamma   90.00
#
_symmetry.space_group_name_H-M   'P 1'
#
loop_
_entity.id
_entity.type
_entity.pdbx_description
1 polymer ?
#
loop_
_entity_poly.entity_id
_entity_poly.type
_entity_poly.pdbx_seq_one_letter_code
_entity_poly.pdbx_strand_id
1 'polypeptide(L)'
;PYRVLDVLLKAGWIQGSQTVYLRRASDGKEIKLDTLELVRGTPDKDPYLEAGDTIFVPDAEFVYVQGQVLRPGPIAITPGMTVREALAAAGGVTALGSEKKVSLVRGNAKEVDAKLDAQVQPKDVLVFKEKLF
;
A
#
# COMPACT_ATOMS: atom_id res chain seq x y z
N PRO A 1 -7.67 28.62 -8.81
CA PRO A 1 -7.54 27.27 -9.30
C PRO A 1 -7.08 26.32 -8.18
N TYR A 2 -7.70 25.15 -8.11
CA TYR A 2 -7.37 24.13 -7.13
C TYR A 2 -6.39 23.11 -7.72
N ARG A 3 -5.43 22.67 -6.90
CA ARG A 3 -4.60 21.51 -7.20
C ARG A 3 -5.21 20.27 -6.59
N VAL A 4 -4.74 19.10 -7.02
CA VAL A 4 -5.23 17.82 -6.52
C VAL A 4 -5.13 17.75 -4.99
N LEU A 5 -4.01 18.15 -4.40
CA LEU A 5 -3.83 18.14 -2.95
C LEU A 5 -4.88 18.99 -2.24
N ASP A 6 -5.20 20.17 -2.77
CA ASP A 6 -6.20 21.06 -2.17
C ASP A 6 -7.57 20.38 -2.04
N VAL A 7 -7.97 19.68 -3.10
CA VAL A 7 -9.27 18.98 -3.13
C VAL A 7 -9.27 17.78 -2.18
N LEU A 8 -8.17 17.03 -2.13
CA LEU A 8 -8.05 15.89 -1.21
C LEU A 8 -8.17 16.34 0.24
N LEU A 9 -7.53 17.45 0.61
CA LEU A 9 -7.60 17.97 1.97
C LEU A 9 -9.01 18.46 2.31
N LYS A 10 -9.69 19.10 1.37
CA LYS A 10 -11.08 19.53 1.56
C LYS A 10 -12.04 18.36 1.71
N ALA A 11 -11.79 17.27 1.02
CA ALA A 11 -12.63 16.06 1.09
C ALA A 11 -12.41 15.24 2.37
N GLY A 12 -11.47 15.66 3.22
CA GLY A 12 -11.21 14.96 4.49
C GLY A 12 -10.23 13.81 4.36
N TRP A 13 -9.43 13.79 3.29
CA TRP A 13 -8.40 12.76 3.14
C TRP A 13 -7.41 12.79 4.31
N ILE A 14 -7.15 11.62 4.88
CA ILE A 14 -6.21 11.47 5.99
C ILE A 14 -4.84 11.12 5.40
N GLN A 15 -3.79 11.77 5.90
CA GLN A 15 -2.44 11.58 5.40
C GLN A 15 -1.99 10.13 5.49
N GLY A 16 -1.35 9.66 4.42
CA GLY A 16 -0.79 8.34 4.31
C GLY A 16 -0.31 8.13 2.89
N SER A 17 0.57 7.17 2.68
CA SER A 17 1.02 6.82 1.33
C SER A 17 -0.09 6.06 0.62
N GLN A 18 -0.62 6.64 -0.45
CA GLN A 18 -1.72 6.06 -1.21
C GLN A 18 -1.64 6.55 -2.65
N THR A 19 -2.10 5.71 -3.57
CA THR A 19 -2.25 6.09 -4.97
C THR A 19 -3.64 6.67 -5.18
N VAL A 20 -3.71 7.82 -5.84
CA VAL A 20 -4.97 8.41 -6.29
C VAL A 20 -4.92 8.56 -7.81
N TYR A 21 -6.09 8.64 -8.42
CA TYR A 21 -6.21 8.73 -9.88
C TYR A 21 -6.94 10.00 -10.25
N LEU A 22 -6.35 10.75 -11.18
CA LEU A 22 -6.96 11.94 -11.76
C LEU A 22 -7.39 11.62 -13.19
N ARG A 23 -8.67 11.77 -13.49
CA ARG A 23 -9.19 11.63 -14.85
C ARG A 23 -9.49 13.02 -15.40
N ARG A 24 -8.82 13.37 -16.49
CA ARG A 24 -9.04 14.64 -17.17
C ARG A 24 -10.32 14.61 -18.00
N ALA A 25 -11.17 15.63 -17.83
CA ALA A 25 -12.37 15.77 -18.62
C ALA A 25 -12.05 16.13 -20.10
N SER A 26 -10.96 16.86 -20.31
CA SER A 26 -10.60 17.38 -21.64
C SER A 26 -10.22 16.29 -22.64
N ASP A 27 -9.50 15.26 -22.21
CA ASP A 27 -9.00 14.19 -23.09
C ASP A 27 -9.27 12.78 -22.59
N GLY A 28 -9.88 12.65 -21.42
CA GLY A 28 -10.19 11.35 -20.81
C GLY A 28 -8.98 10.61 -20.27
N LYS A 29 -7.81 11.23 -20.23
CA LYS A 29 -6.62 10.58 -19.70
C LYS A 29 -6.69 10.40 -18.21
N GLU A 30 -6.17 9.26 -17.74
CA GLU A 30 -6.06 8.96 -16.33
C GLU A 30 -4.60 9.10 -15.90
N ILE A 31 -4.38 9.88 -14.83
CA ILE A 31 -3.06 10.12 -14.29
C ILE A 31 -2.98 9.50 -12.91
N LYS A 32 -1.96 8.68 -12.69
CA LYS A 32 -1.71 8.05 -11.40
C LYS A 32 -0.80 8.96 -10.57
N LEU A 33 -1.24 9.29 -9.36
CA LEU A 33 -0.51 10.18 -8.46
C LEU A 33 -0.22 9.50 -7.13
N ASP A 34 0.95 9.77 -6.57
CA ASP A 34 1.32 9.31 -5.23
C ASP A 34 1.08 10.45 -4.24
N THR A 35 0.28 10.20 -3.21
CA THR A 35 -0.07 11.21 -2.22
C THR A 35 1.14 11.75 -1.46
N LEU A 36 2.20 10.95 -1.25
CA LEU A 36 3.43 11.45 -0.62
C LEU A 36 4.10 12.52 -1.46
N GLU A 37 4.13 12.35 -2.78
CA GLU A 37 4.70 13.35 -3.68
C GLU A 37 3.87 14.63 -3.69
N LEU A 38 2.55 14.50 -3.59
CA LEU A 38 1.66 15.66 -3.49
C LEU A 38 1.95 16.47 -2.22
N VAL A 39 2.11 15.79 -1.09
CA VAL A 39 2.37 16.44 0.21
C VAL A 39 3.73 17.13 0.21
N ARG A 40 4.72 16.58 -0.48
CA ARG A 40 6.05 17.20 -0.58
C ARG A 40 6.04 18.51 -1.36
N GLY A 41 4.93 18.81 -2.05
CA GLY A 41 4.75 20.10 -2.69
C GLY A 41 5.54 20.32 -3.97
N THR A 42 5.96 19.25 -4.63
CA THR A 42 6.63 19.35 -5.93
C THR A 42 5.61 19.76 -6.98
N PRO A 43 5.74 20.94 -7.62
CA PRO A 43 4.68 21.44 -8.51
C PRO A 43 4.36 20.51 -9.68
N ASP A 44 5.35 19.80 -10.20
CA ASP A 44 5.15 18.86 -11.33
C ASP A 44 4.33 17.65 -10.94
N LYS A 45 4.25 17.35 -9.63
CA LYS A 45 3.56 16.16 -9.11
C LYS A 45 2.18 16.50 -8.54
N ASP A 46 1.83 17.78 -8.46
CA ASP A 46 0.55 18.26 -7.92
C ASP A 46 -0.15 19.11 -8.99
N PRO A 47 -0.76 18.47 -9.99
CA PRO A 47 -1.35 19.20 -11.11
C PRO A 47 -2.57 20.02 -10.70
N TYR A 48 -2.81 21.10 -11.42
CA TYR A 48 -4.03 21.89 -11.28
C TYR A 48 -5.22 21.12 -11.85
N LEU A 49 -6.38 21.32 -11.24
CA LEU A 49 -7.63 20.75 -11.69
C LEU A 49 -8.35 21.70 -12.63
N GLU A 50 -9.05 21.12 -13.61
CA GLU A 50 -9.95 21.82 -14.51
C GLU A 50 -11.38 21.39 -14.26
N ALA A 51 -12.33 22.21 -14.69
CA ALA A 51 -13.73 21.88 -14.52
C ALA A 51 -14.07 20.54 -15.19
N GLY A 52 -14.76 19.66 -14.47
CA GLY A 52 -15.15 18.34 -14.96
C GLY A 52 -14.14 17.24 -14.69
N ASP A 53 -12.94 17.56 -14.17
CA ASP A 53 -11.97 16.56 -13.78
C ASP A 53 -12.48 15.74 -12.60
N THR A 54 -12.12 14.48 -12.56
CA THR A 54 -12.53 13.54 -11.49
C THR A 54 -11.30 13.04 -10.76
N ILE A 55 -11.35 13.06 -9.43
CA ILE A 55 -10.35 12.42 -8.58
C ILE A 55 -10.97 11.16 -7.99
N PHE A 56 -10.30 10.03 -8.19
CA PHE A 56 -10.70 8.75 -7.61
C PHE A 56 -9.68 8.33 -6.56
N VAL A 57 -10.17 8.14 -5.32
CA VAL A 57 -9.37 7.65 -4.20
C VAL A 57 -9.85 6.24 -3.90
N PRO A 58 -9.11 5.20 -4.29
CA PRO A 58 -9.53 3.84 -4.01
C PRO A 58 -9.52 3.57 -2.51
N ASP A 59 -10.33 2.60 -2.09
CA ASP A 59 -10.33 2.15 -0.70
C ASP A 59 -8.92 1.66 -0.33
N ALA A 60 -8.57 1.79 0.96
CA ALA A 60 -7.30 1.31 1.45
C ALA A 60 -7.18 -0.20 1.20
N GLU A 61 -6.02 -0.62 0.70
CA GLU A 61 -5.73 -2.01 0.44
C GLU A 61 -4.85 -2.55 1.55
N PHE A 62 -5.05 -3.83 1.90
CA PHE A 62 -4.37 -4.46 3.03
C PHE A 62 -3.77 -5.80 2.64
N VAL A 63 -2.67 -6.13 3.29
CA VAL A 63 -2.18 -7.50 3.40
C VAL A 63 -2.41 -7.95 4.84
N TYR A 64 -2.51 -9.27 5.05
CA TYR A 64 -2.74 -9.85 6.36
C TYR A 64 -1.48 -10.59 6.79
N VAL A 65 -0.92 -10.21 7.94
CA VAL A 65 0.30 -10.81 8.48
C VAL A 65 -0.10 -11.66 9.68
N GLN A 66 0.29 -12.93 9.66
CA GLN A 66 -0.06 -13.91 10.68
C GLN A 66 1.18 -14.69 11.13
N GLY A 67 1.02 -15.47 12.19
CA GLY A 67 2.06 -16.34 12.70
C GLY A 67 2.92 -15.67 13.76
N GLN A 68 4.22 -15.93 13.71
CA GLN A 68 5.17 -15.52 14.75
C GLN A 68 5.67 -14.11 14.53
N VAL A 69 4.77 -13.15 14.57
CA VAL A 69 5.09 -11.70 14.48
C VAL A 69 4.55 -10.99 15.72
N LEU A 70 5.13 -9.84 16.03
CA LEU A 70 4.76 -9.09 17.24
C LEU A 70 3.33 -8.53 17.17
N ARG A 71 2.90 -8.06 16.01
CA ARG A 71 1.57 -7.50 15.81
C ARG A 71 0.89 -8.11 14.59
N PRO A 72 0.35 -9.34 14.69
CA PRO A 72 -0.38 -9.95 13.59
C PRO A 72 -1.66 -9.15 13.29
N GLY A 73 -2.06 -9.16 12.03
CA GLY A 73 -3.27 -8.48 11.60
C GLY A 73 -3.12 -7.80 10.25
N PRO A 74 -4.07 -6.94 9.89
CA PRO A 74 -4.02 -6.23 8.63
C PRO A 74 -2.96 -5.13 8.64
N ILE A 75 -2.22 -5.03 7.54
CA ILE A 75 -1.22 -4.00 7.31
C ILE A 75 -1.61 -3.26 6.03
N ALA A 76 -1.74 -1.94 6.10
CA ALA A 76 -2.05 -1.14 4.94
C ALA A 76 -0.90 -1.19 3.94
N ILE A 77 -1.23 -1.41 2.67
CA ILE A 77 -0.24 -1.50 1.60
C ILE A 77 0.19 -0.11 1.18
N THR A 78 1.51 0.10 1.11
CA THR A 78 2.10 1.27 0.48
C THR A 78 2.58 0.89 -0.93
N PRO A 79 2.72 1.84 -1.86
CA PRO A 79 3.20 1.52 -3.21
C PRO A 79 4.54 0.79 -3.17
N GLY A 80 4.62 -0.34 -3.89
CA GLY A 80 5.85 -1.13 -3.99
C GLY A 80 6.22 -1.91 -2.72
N MET A 81 5.30 -2.06 -1.77
CA MET A 81 5.58 -2.75 -0.50
C MET A 81 6.07 -4.18 -0.72
N THR A 82 7.13 -4.53 -0.02
CA THR A 82 7.68 -5.89 -0.01
C THR A 82 7.24 -6.64 1.24
N VAL A 83 7.47 -7.96 1.25
CA VAL A 83 7.22 -8.80 2.43
C VAL A 83 8.00 -8.27 3.64
N ARG A 84 9.26 -7.85 3.43
CA ARG A 84 10.09 -7.27 4.51
C ARG A 84 9.45 -6.03 5.13
N GLU A 85 8.92 -5.16 4.29
CA GLU A 85 8.27 -3.94 4.77
C GLU A 85 6.97 -4.24 5.53
N ALA A 86 6.21 -5.23 5.07
CA ALA A 86 5.02 -5.69 5.78
C ALA A 86 5.39 -6.28 7.15
N LEU A 87 6.48 -7.06 7.20
CA LEU A 87 6.98 -7.62 8.45
C LEU A 87 7.40 -6.51 9.42
N ALA A 88 8.12 -5.50 8.90
CA ALA A 88 8.55 -4.36 9.73
C ALA A 88 7.33 -3.61 10.29
N ALA A 89 6.29 -3.43 9.51
CA ALA A 89 5.05 -2.79 9.96
C ALA A 89 4.35 -3.61 11.03
N ALA A 90 4.49 -4.95 11.00
CA ALA A 90 3.96 -5.86 12.02
C ALA A 90 4.88 -5.99 13.24
N GLY A 91 5.96 -5.23 13.31
CA GLY A 91 6.87 -5.20 14.46
C GLY A 91 7.99 -6.22 14.41
N GLY A 92 8.14 -6.96 13.32
CA GLY A 92 9.14 -8.01 13.18
C GLY A 92 8.67 -9.36 13.73
N VAL A 93 9.52 -10.37 13.62
CA VAL A 93 9.21 -11.70 14.13
C VAL A 93 9.40 -11.76 15.64
N THR A 94 8.68 -12.68 16.29
CA THR A 94 8.88 -12.99 17.70
C THR A 94 10.18 -13.78 17.90
N ALA A 95 10.56 -14.02 19.15
CA ALA A 95 11.76 -14.81 19.46
C ALA A 95 11.71 -16.21 18.84
N LEU A 96 10.52 -16.77 18.65
CA LEU A 96 10.32 -18.09 18.04
C LEU A 96 10.19 -18.03 16.52
N GLY A 97 10.01 -16.85 15.95
CA GLY A 97 9.74 -16.69 14.52
C GLY A 97 10.99 -16.70 13.65
N SER A 98 10.79 -17.08 12.39
CA SER A 98 11.85 -17.08 11.39
C SER A 98 11.50 -16.12 10.26
N GLU A 99 12.43 -15.21 9.93
CA GLU A 99 12.30 -14.35 8.77
C GLU A 99 12.48 -15.11 7.46
N LYS A 100 13.06 -16.29 7.51
CA LYS A 100 13.33 -17.13 6.34
C LYS A 100 12.19 -18.08 5.98
N LYS A 101 11.26 -18.29 6.90
CA LYS A 101 10.14 -19.21 6.72
C LYS A 101 8.84 -18.48 6.64
N VAL A 102 8.58 -17.89 5.48
CA VAL A 102 7.38 -17.11 5.20
C VAL A 102 6.59 -17.82 4.11
N SER A 103 5.31 -18.02 4.37
CA SER A 103 4.39 -18.54 3.37
C SER A 103 3.48 -17.43 2.90
N LEU A 104 3.13 -17.49 1.61
CA LEU A 104 2.23 -16.53 0.98
C LEU A 104 1.02 -17.27 0.42
N VAL A 105 -0.17 -16.81 0.77
CA VAL A 105 -1.40 -17.26 0.15
C VAL A 105 -2.00 -16.08 -0.60
N ARG A 106 -2.15 -16.24 -1.91
CA ARG A 106 -2.66 -15.19 -2.80
C ARG A 106 -3.95 -15.66 -3.47
N GLY A 107 -5.07 -15.06 -3.07
CA GLY A 107 -6.37 -15.45 -3.57
C GLY A 107 -6.70 -16.90 -3.25
N ASN A 108 -7.14 -17.65 -4.25
CA ASN A 108 -7.46 -19.08 -4.10
C ASN A 108 -6.28 -19.99 -4.45
N ALA A 109 -5.10 -19.41 -4.64
CA ALA A 109 -3.91 -20.18 -4.98
C ALA A 109 -3.41 -20.95 -3.76
N LYS A 110 -2.60 -22.00 -4.01
CA LYS A 110 -1.98 -22.76 -2.94
C LYS A 110 -0.94 -21.92 -2.21
N GLU A 111 -0.72 -22.23 -0.96
CA GLU A 111 0.35 -21.65 -0.16
C GLU A 111 1.70 -21.90 -0.83
N VAL A 112 2.50 -20.86 -0.98
CA VAL A 112 3.85 -20.94 -1.54
C VAL A 112 4.84 -20.26 -0.60
N ASP A 113 6.10 -20.62 -0.70
CA ASP A 113 7.15 -19.92 0.04
C ASP A 113 7.36 -18.53 -0.55
N ALA A 114 7.57 -17.56 0.30
CA ALA A 114 7.83 -16.18 -0.09
C ALA A 114 9.21 -15.74 0.37
N LYS A 115 9.81 -14.85 -0.39
CA LYS A 115 11.08 -14.20 0.00
C LYS A 115 10.78 -12.80 0.54
N LEU A 116 11.68 -12.32 1.41
CA LEU A 116 11.49 -10.99 2.02
C LEU A 116 11.48 -9.85 1.01
N ASP A 117 12.13 -10.01 -0.13
CA ASP A 117 12.18 -8.99 -1.17
C ASP A 117 11.04 -9.08 -2.19
N ALA A 118 10.16 -10.07 -2.07
CA ALA A 118 9.01 -10.19 -2.94
C ALA A 118 7.99 -9.08 -2.65
N GLN A 119 7.36 -8.56 -3.70
CA GLN A 119 6.30 -7.57 -3.54
C GLN A 119 4.99 -8.22 -3.12
N VAL A 120 4.26 -7.53 -2.26
CA VAL A 120 2.93 -7.98 -1.83
C VAL A 120 1.84 -7.38 -2.73
N GLN A 121 0.69 -8.05 -2.75
CA GLN A 121 -0.49 -7.59 -3.47
C GLN A 121 -1.67 -7.50 -2.49
N PRO A 122 -2.72 -6.73 -2.85
CA PRO A 122 -3.90 -6.63 -1.99
C PRO A 122 -4.47 -8.00 -1.65
N LYS A 123 -4.86 -8.17 -0.37
CA LYS A 123 -5.46 -9.38 0.19
C LYS A 123 -4.49 -10.56 0.33
N ASP A 124 -3.20 -10.37 0.06
CA ASP A 124 -2.22 -11.41 0.35
C ASP A 124 -2.22 -11.73 1.84
N VAL A 125 -2.02 -13.01 2.17
CA VAL A 125 -1.83 -13.48 3.53
C VAL A 125 -0.40 -13.97 3.66
N LEU A 126 0.33 -13.36 4.60
CA LEU A 126 1.71 -13.73 4.90
C LEU A 126 1.73 -14.44 6.25
N VAL A 127 2.32 -15.63 6.28
CA VAL A 127 2.42 -16.41 7.51
C VAL A 127 3.90 -16.63 7.84
N PHE A 128 4.32 -16.06 8.96
CA PHE A 128 5.70 -16.22 9.45
C PHE A 128 5.74 -17.39 10.43
N LYS A 129 6.48 -18.43 10.05
CA LYS A 129 6.52 -19.70 10.77
C LYS A 129 7.58 -19.69 11.87
N GLU A 130 7.49 -20.68 12.76
CA GLU A 130 8.49 -20.87 13.80
C GLU A 130 9.82 -21.31 13.22
N LYS A 131 10.90 -20.96 13.94
CA LYS A 131 12.21 -21.46 13.64
C LYS A 131 12.25 -22.98 13.84
N LEU A 132 12.88 -23.65 12.92
CA LEU A 132 13.25 -25.05 13.07
C LEU A 132 14.73 -25.10 13.44
N PHE A 133 15.05 -25.93 14.42
CA PHE A 133 16.42 -26.09 14.91
C PHE A 133 17.22 -27.03 14.01
#